data_d28b4bf1a3fa9a7214adb9b0b7d33b28
#
_entry.id   d28b4bf1a3fa9a7214adb9b0b7d33b28
#
_cell.length_a   1.000
_cell.length_b   1.000
_cell.length_c   1.000
_cell.angle_alpha   90.00
_cell.angle_beta   90.00
_cell.angle_gamma   90.00
#
_symmetry.space_group_name_H-M   'P 1'
#
loop_
_entity.id
_entity.type
_entity.pdbx_description
1 polymer ?
#
loop_
_entity_poly.entity_id
_entity_poly.type
_entity_poly.pdbx_seq_one_letter_code
_entity_poly.pdbx_strand_id
1 'polypeptide(L)'
;MKFFEQMVDHDCINRITKVRDSHFARMTYTEAIDHLLKADVKFDNKVEWGIDLNAEHERYICEEVVGGPVFLTDYPKEIKAFYMRLNDDNKTVAACDLLVPGIGELVGGSQREERYDILEKLMDEKGMNKETLQWYMDLRRFGGCKHAGFGLGFDRFLMYLTGMANIRDVEPFPRTPRNLKF
;
A
#
# COMPACT_ATOMS: atom_id res chain seq x y z
N MET A 1 -12.97 -22.30 -0.62
CA MET A 1 -11.78 -22.43 0.26
C MET A 1 -11.29 -23.88 0.37
N LYS A 2 -12.09 -24.88 0.79
CA LYS A 2 -11.64 -26.29 0.93
C LYS A 2 -10.91 -26.87 -0.30
N PHE A 3 -11.35 -26.55 -1.51
CA PHE A 3 -10.68 -26.96 -2.75
C PHE A 3 -9.25 -26.40 -2.81
N PHE A 4 -9.06 -25.09 -2.53
CA PHE A 4 -7.74 -24.46 -2.55
C PHE A 4 -6.82 -25.02 -1.46
N GLU A 5 -7.33 -25.28 -0.26
CA GLU A 5 -6.60 -25.93 0.81
C GLU A 5 -6.10 -27.33 0.43
N GLN A 6 -6.92 -28.10 -0.31
CA GLN A 6 -6.54 -29.46 -0.72
C GLN A 6 -5.61 -29.51 -1.92
N MET A 7 -5.75 -28.58 -2.87
CA MET A 7 -5.16 -28.68 -4.21
C MET A 7 -4.07 -27.64 -4.49
N VAL A 8 -4.01 -26.54 -3.71
CA VAL A 8 -3.12 -25.40 -4.00
C VAL A 8 -2.20 -25.09 -2.81
N ASP A 9 -2.77 -24.77 -1.67
CA ASP A 9 -2.01 -24.36 -0.48
C ASP A 9 -2.70 -24.91 0.77
N HIS A 10 -2.11 -25.94 1.37
CA HIS A 10 -2.64 -26.65 2.53
C HIS A 10 -2.75 -25.80 3.80
N ASP A 11 -2.13 -24.61 3.83
CA ASP A 11 -2.17 -23.69 4.96
C ASP A 11 -3.08 -22.46 4.71
N CYS A 12 -3.71 -22.34 3.54
CA CYS A 12 -4.43 -21.13 3.17
C CYS A 12 -5.57 -20.75 4.15
N ILE A 13 -6.36 -21.74 4.60
CA ILE A 13 -7.46 -21.48 5.56
C ILE A 13 -6.90 -21.08 6.92
N ASN A 14 -5.85 -21.73 7.38
CA ASN A 14 -5.21 -21.42 8.66
C ASN A 14 -4.61 -20.02 8.66
N ARG A 15 -3.88 -19.65 7.60
CA ARG A 15 -3.29 -18.32 7.41
C ARG A 15 -4.37 -17.22 7.46
N ILE A 16 -5.47 -17.37 6.72
CA ILE A 16 -6.56 -16.40 6.68
C ILE A 16 -7.25 -16.30 8.04
N THR A 17 -7.51 -17.44 8.69
CA THR A 17 -8.11 -17.50 10.02
C THR A 17 -7.24 -16.80 11.05
N LYS A 18 -5.93 -17.05 11.01
CA LYS A 18 -4.95 -16.39 11.88
C LYS A 18 -4.97 -14.86 11.70
N VAL A 19 -5.00 -14.38 10.48
CA VAL A 19 -5.08 -12.92 10.21
C VAL A 19 -6.42 -12.35 10.64
N ARG A 20 -7.54 -13.02 10.33
CA ARG A 20 -8.89 -12.59 10.74
C ARG A 20 -9.00 -12.42 12.25
N ASP A 21 -8.41 -13.33 13.02
CA ASP A 21 -8.54 -13.39 14.47
C ASP A 21 -7.42 -12.62 15.20
N SER A 22 -6.44 -12.07 14.45
CA SER A 22 -5.34 -11.30 15.01
C SER A 22 -5.71 -9.83 15.24
N HIS A 23 -4.93 -9.19 16.11
CA HIS A 23 -4.95 -7.74 16.24
C HIS A 23 -4.19 -7.11 15.05
N PHE A 24 -4.81 -6.11 14.39
CA PHE A 24 -4.14 -5.34 13.35
C PHE A 24 -3.29 -4.24 13.99
N ALA A 25 -1.98 -4.38 13.91
CA ALA A 25 -1.04 -3.41 14.44
C ALA A 25 -1.09 -2.09 13.65
N ARG A 26 -0.53 -1.04 14.23
CA ARG A 26 -0.28 0.24 13.55
C ARG A 26 1.17 0.64 13.78
N MET A 27 1.81 1.13 12.73
CA MET A 27 3.20 1.53 12.73
C MET A 27 3.37 2.68 11.73
N THR A 28 4.17 3.66 12.04
CA THR A 28 4.55 4.69 11.07
C THR A 28 5.61 4.15 10.12
N TYR A 29 5.70 4.73 8.92
CA TYR A 29 6.77 4.43 7.97
C TYR A 29 8.17 4.63 8.60
N THR A 30 8.35 5.68 9.39
CA THR A 30 9.63 5.95 10.05
C THR A 30 10.02 4.85 11.03
N GLU A 31 9.06 4.37 11.86
CA GLU A 31 9.29 3.23 12.75
C GLU A 31 9.61 1.95 11.96
N ALA A 32 8.92 1.72 10.85
CA ALA A 32 9.21 0.58 9.97
C ALA A 32 10.64 0.62 9.42
N ILE A 33 11.09 1.78 8.93
CA ILE A 33 12.49 1.95 8.49
C ILE A 33 13.48 1.71 9.63
N ASP A 34 13.18 2.18 10.84
CA ASP A 34 14.04 1.94 12.02
C ASP A 34 14.17 0.44 12.36
N HIS A 35 13.08 -0.32 12.19
CA HIS A 35 13.11 -1.78 12.35
C HIS A 35 13.93 -2.45 11.25
N LEU A 36 13.75 -2.07 10.00
CA LEU A 36 14.49 -2.61 8.86
C LEU A 36 15.99 -2.33 8.95
N LEU A 37 16.39 -1.14 9.40
CA LEU A 37 17.82 -0.77 9.60
C LEU A 37 18.50 -1.55 10.73
N LYS A 38 17.72 -2.02 11.72
CA LYS A 38 18.22 -2.83 12.85
C LYS A 38 18.14 -4.35 12.57
N ALA A 39 17.56 -4.74 11.44
CA ALA A 39 17.39 -6.14 11.09
C ALA A 39 18.75 -6.83 10.88
N ASP A 40 18.91 -8.01 11.43
CA ASP A 40 20.09 -8.87 11.20
C ASP A 40 19.89 -9.73 9.95
N VAL A 41 19.43 -9.10 8.87
CA VAL A 41 19.25 -9.72 7.54
C VAL A 41 19.75 -8.77 6.46
N LYS A 42 20.28 -9.34 5.39
CA LYS A 42 20.68 -8.57 4.21
C LYS A 42 19.50 -8.52 3.24
N PHE A 43 18.94 -7.35 3.03
CA PHE A 43 17.97 -7.08 2.00
C PHE A 43 18.64 -6.94 0.62
N ASP A 44 17.95 -7.34 -0.43
CA ASP A 44 18.41 -7.14 -1.81
C ASP A 44 18.41 -5.66 -2.18
N ASN A 45 17.45 -4.92 -1.65
CA ASN A 45 17.32 -3.47 -1.84
C ASN A 45 17.77 -2.71 -0.59
N LYS A 46 18.59 -1.68 -0.78
CA LYS A 46 19.11 -0.86 0.31
C LYS A 46 17.97 -0.20 1.08
N VAL A 47 18.03 -0.29 2.40
CA VAL A 47 17.10 0.39 3.31
C VAL A 47 17.66 1.78 3.66
N GLU A 48 16.85 2.80 3.41
CA GLU A 48 17.09 4.18 3.88
C GLU A 48 15.76 4.91 3.97
N TRP A 49 15.68 5.98 4.76
CA TRP A 49 14.46 6.76 4.86
C TRP A 49 14.16 7.47 3.53
N GLY A 50 12.93 7.39 3.06
CA GLY A 50 12.48 8.01 1.80
C GLY A 50 12.42 7.05 0.61
N ILE A 51 12.78 5.77 0.78
CA ILE A 51 12.60 4.76 -0.27
C ILE A 51 11.15 4.29 -0.37
N ASP A 52 10.75 3.86 -1.54
CA ASP A 52 9.54 3.04 -1.68
C ASP A 52 9.84 1.62 -1.19
N LEU A 53 9.00 1.10 -0.28
CA LEU A 53 9.20 -0.23 0.29
C LEU A 53 8.94 -1.30 -0.77
N ASN A 54 9.85 -2.26 -0.87
CA ASN A 54 9.68 -3.43 -1.72
C ASN A 54 8.99 -4.57 -0.94
N ALA A 55 8.47 -5.54 -1.66
CA ALA A 55 7.77 -6.70 -1.08
C ALA A 55 8.60 -7.45 -0.01
N GLU A 56 9.93 -7.45 -0.11
CA GLU A 56 10.81 -8.04 0.91
C GLU A 56 10.75 -7.27 2.22
N HIS A 57 10.76 -5.92 2.16
CA HIS A 57 10.66 -5.04 3.32
C HIS A 57 9.28 -5.15 3.99
N GLU A 58 8.22 -5.10 3.18
CA GLU A 58 6.84 -5.21 3.65
C GLU A 58 6.57 -6.53 4.35
N ARG A 59 7.02 -7.64 3.76
CA ARG A 59 6.88 -8.96 4.37
C ARG A 59 7.68 -9.07 5.65
N TYR A 60 8.92 -8.58 5.68
CA TYR A 60 9.72 -8.59 6.90
C TYR A 60 9.03 -7.83 8.05
N ILE A 61 8.44 -6.67 7.76
CA ILE A 61 7.70 -5.89 8.75
C ILE A 61 6.50 -6.68 9.29
N CYS A 62 5.66 -7.26 8.43
CA CYS A 62 4.46 -7.96 8.91
C CYS A 62 4.75 -9.37 9.45
N GLU A 63 5.77 -10.07 8.97
CA GLU A 63 6.07 -11.46 9.37
C GLU A 63 7.01 -11.52 10.58
N GLU A 64 8.11 -10.76 10.57
CA GLU A 64 9.18 -10.84 11.56
C GLU A 64 9.03 -9.79 12.67
N VAL A 65 8.66 -8.55 12.32
CA VAL A 65 8.56 -7.48 13.32
C VAL A 65 7.23 -7.55 14.07
N VAL A 66 6.12 -7.68 13.35
CA VAL A 66 4.77 -7.63 13.93
C VAL A 66 4.19 -9.03 14.20
N GLY A 67 4.52 -9.99 13.36
CA GLY A 67 3.95 -11.35 13.40
C GLY A 67 2.48 -11.41 12.95
N GLY A 68 2.01 -10.44 12.17
CA GLY A 68 0.62 -10.33 11.72
C GLY A 68 0.37 -9.12 10.83
N PRO A 69 -0.91 -8.80 10.55
CA PRO A 69 -1.27 -7.65 9.71
C PRO A 69 -0.92 -6.33 10.39
N VAL A 70 -0.48 -5.35 9.60
CA VAL A 70 -0.09 -4.03 10.08
C VAL A 70 -0.52 -2.94 9.14
N PHE A 71 -1.08 -1.85 9.67
CA PHE A 71 -1.27 -0.60 8.97
C PHE A 71 0.00 0.23 9.08
N LEU A 72 0.66 0.49 7.94
CA LEU A 72 1.73 1.48 7.85
C LEU A 72 1.16 2.83 7.49
N THR A 73 1.58 3.87 8.22
CA THR A 73 1.08 5.24 8.05
C THR A 73 2.22 6.24 7.88
N ASP A 74 1.85 7.46 7.48
CA ASP A 74 2.76 8.62 7.51
C ASP A 74 4.01 8.43 6.65
N TYR A 75 3.80 8.10 5.39
CA TYR A 75 4.83 7.93 4.39
C TYR A 75 5.47 9.25 3.95
N PRO A 76 6.73 9.25 3.51
CA PRO A 76 7.36 10.43 2.90
C PRO A 76 6.56 10.96 1.71
N LYS A 77 6.38 12.28 1.65
CA LYS A 77 5.61 12.95 0.57
C LYS A 77 6.20 12.75 -0.82
N GLU A 78 7.51 12.56 -0.90
CA GLU A 78 8.25 12.42 -2.15
C GLU A 78 7.85 11.16 -2.92
N ILE A 79 7.59 10.06 -2.21
CA ILE A 79 7.28 8.74 -2.79
C ILE A 79 5.77 8.49 -2.93
N LYS A 80 4.92 9.39 -2.46
CA LYS A 80 3.46 9.25 -2.55
C LYS A 80 2.83 10.28 -3.50
N ALA A 81 1.57 10.10 -3.80
CA ALA A 81 0.86 10.92 -4.76
C ALA A 81 0.55 12.33 -4.20
N PHE A 82 0.55 13.33 -5.09
CA PHE A 82 0.35 14.75 -4.77
C PHE A 82 -0.96 15.06 -4.05
N TYR A 83 -1.98 14.24 -4.24
CA TYR A 83 -3.31 14.44 -3.69
C TYR A 83 -3.49 13.92 -2.27
N MET A 84 -2.47 13.28 -1.70
CA MET A 84 -2.51 12.81 -0.32
C MET A 84 -2.29 13.98 0.63
N ARG A 85 -3.05 14.01 1.73
CA ARG A 85 -2.99 15.10 2.71
C ARG A 85 -1.58 15.21 3.30
N LEU A 86 -0.97 16.39 3.14
CA LEU A 86 0.31 16.71 3.76
C LEU A 86 0.12 16.85 5.28
N ASN A 87 0.90 16.09 6.05
CA ASN A 87 0.92 16.17 7.50
C ASN A 87 1.54 17.49 7.98
N ASP A 88 1.32 17.83 9.23
CA ASP A 88 1.76 19.11 9.80
C ASP A 88 3.28 19.22 9.94
N ASP A 89 4.01 18.10 9.83
CA ASP A 89 5.47 18.04 9.76
C ASP A 89 6.06 18.50 8.40
N ASN A 90 5.21 18.71 7.40
CA ASN A 90 5.57 19.03 6.00
C ASN A 90 6.52 18.04 5.30
N LYS A 91 6.70 16.86 5.86
CA LYS A 91 7.59 15.80 5.35
C LYS A 91 6.82 14.54 4.98
N THR A 92 5.78 14.24 5.72
CA THR A 92 4.98 13.03 5.53
C THR A 92 3.56 13.35 5.05
N VAL A 93 2.88 12.34 4.53
CA VAL A 93 1.49 12.41 4.09
C VAL A 93 0.64 11.39 4.85
N ALA A 94 -0.64 11.69 5.03
CA ALA A 94 -1.60 10.82 5.68
C ALA A 94 -1.99 9.63 4.76
N ALA A 95 -0.97 8.90 4.30
CA ALA A 95 -1.12 7.61 3.64
C ALA A 95 -1.33 6.49 4.66
N CYS A 96 -1.97 5.42 4.24
CA CYS A 96 -2.18 4.25 5.07
C CYS A 96 -2.24 3.01 4.17
N ASP A 97 -1.26 2.13 4.30
CA ASP A 97 -1.20 0.87 3.59
C ASP A 97 -1.39 -0.30 4.57
N LEU A 98 -2.23 -1.26 4.22
CA LEU A 98 -2.39 -2.50 4.98
C LEU A 98 -1.47 -3.57 4.40
N LEU A 99 -0.51 -4.00 5.20
CA LEU A 99 0.35 -5.13 4.90
C LEU A 99 -0.17 -6.39 5.58
N VAL A 100 -0.09 -7.50 4.86
CA VAL A 100 -0.46 -8.83 5.39
C VAL A 100 0.66 -9.85 5.12
N PRO A 101 0.85 -10.84 6.01
CA PRO A 101 1.85 -11.88 5.79
C PRO A 101 1.66 -12.62 4.45
N GLY A 102 2.75 -12.92 3.76
CA GLY A 102 2.78 -13.66 2.51
C GLY A 102 2.58 -12.82 1.24
N ILE A 103 1.94 -11.65 1.34
CA ILE A 103 1.68 -10.76 0.18
C ILE A 103 2.40 -9.42 0.29
N GLY A 104 2.51 -8.84 1.50
CA GLY A 104 2.88 -7.44 1.69
C GLY A 104 1.66 -6.54 1.55
N GLU A 105 1.75 -5.43 0.82
CA GLU A 105 0.64 -4.49 0.62
C GLU A 105 -0.55 -5.15 -0.08
N LEU A 106 -1.68 -5.16 0.61
CA LEU A 106 -2.97 -5.63 0.11
C LEU A 106 -3.93 -4.47 -0.17
N VAL A 107 -3.89 -3.45 0.67
CA VAL A 107 -4.73 -2.25 0.58
C VAL A 107 -3.84 -1.03 0.71
N GLY A 108 -4.00 -0.07 -0.19
CA GLY A 108 -3.36 1.24 -0.10
C GLY A 108 -4.40 2.35 -0.08
N GLY A 109 -4.19 3.36 0.75
CA GLY A 109 -5.13 4.47 0.89
C GLY A 109 -4.52 5.73 1.46
N SER A 110 -5.31 6.78 1.54
CA SER A 110 -4.92 8.03 2.19
C SER A 110 -6.12 8.90 2.52
N GLN A 111 -5.95 9.79 3.48
CA GLN A 111 -6.73 11.02 3.50
C GLN A 111 -6.36 11.87 2.28
N ARG A 112 -7.34 12.52 1.67
CA ARG A 112 -7.10 13.39 0.51
C ARG A 112 -6.82 14.81 0.99
N GLU A 113 -5.96 15.53 0.25
CA GLU A 113 -5.70 16.94 0.55
C GLU A 113 -6.96 17.76 0.24
N GLU A 114 -7.53 18.35 1.27
CA GLU A 114 -8.73 19.19 1.20
C GLU A 114 -8.42 20.68 1.11
N ARG A 115 -7.19 21.10 1.43
CA ARG A 115 -6.76 22.48 1.42
C ARG A 115 -6.32 22.89 0.03
N TYR A 116 -7.03 23.81 -0.59
CA TYR A 116 -6.79 24.23 -1.98
C TYR A 116 -5.36 24.73 -2.21
N ASP A 117 -4.88 25.63 -1.37
CA ASP A 117 -3.56 26.24 -1.46
C ASP A 117 -2.42 25.24 -1.31
N ILE A 118 -2.57 24.28 -0.42
CA ILE A 118 -1.59 23.19 -0.23
C ILE A 118 -1.58 22.25 -1.43
N LEU A 119 -2.75 21.86 -1.92
CA LEU A 119 -2.87 21.01 -3.11
C LEU A 119 -2.23 21.67 -4.34
N GLU A 120 -2.51 22.96 -4.54
CA GLU A 120 -1.93 23.75 -5.64
C GLU A 120 -0.40 23.77 -5.55
N LYS A 121 0.15 24.03 -4.36
CA LYS A 121 1.59 24.02 -4.10
C LYS A 121 2.22 22.66 -4.40
N LEU A 122 1.60 21.57 -3.95
CA LEU A 122 2.09 20.20 -4.21
C LEU A 122 2.10 19.86 -5.71
N MET A 123 1.11 20.35 -6.45
CA MET A 123 1.09 20.21 -7.92
C MET A 123 2.22 20.99 -8.60
N ASP A 124 2.50 22.21 -8.13
CA ASP A 124 3.62 23.01 -8.63
C ASP A 124 4.98 22.36 -8.34
N GLU A 125 5.18 21.87 -7.12
CA GLU A 125 6.40 21.14 -6.71
C GLU A 125 6.66 19.90 -7.60
N LYS A 126 5.60 19.25 -8.09
CA LYS A 126 5.70 18.08 -9.00
C LYS A 126 5.65 18.46 -10.49
N GLY A 127 5.61 19.74 -10.85
CA GLY A 127 5.56 20.21 -12.23
C GLY A 127 4.33 19.76 -13.01
N MET A 128 3.18 19.62 -12.34
CA MET A 128 1.97 19.10 -12.95
C MET A 128 1.22 20.18 -13.75
N ASN A 129 0.60 19.78 -14.86
CA ASN A 129 -0.27 20.67 -15.62
C ASN A 129 -1.62 20.84 -14.89
N LYS A 130 -1.79 22.02 -14.26
CA LYS A 130 -3.01 22.35 -13.52
C LYS A 130 -4.25 22.47 -14.39
N GLU A 131 -4.13 22.85 -15.66
CA GLU A 131 -5.27 22.99 -16.56
C GLU A 131 -6.02 21.66 -16.73
N THR A 132 -5.29 20.56 -16.86
CA THR A 132 -5.88 19.23 -17.01
C THR A 132 -6.56 18.72 -15.74
N LEU A 133 -6.21 19.29 -14.58
CA LEU A 133 -6.71 18.91 -13.26
C LEU A 133 -7.56 20.01 -12.62
N GLN A 134 -7.96 21.03 -13.38
CA GLN A 134 -8.77 22.14 -12.85
C GLN A 134 -10.05 21.64 -12.19
N TRP A 135 -10.73 20.67 -12.79
CA TRP A 135 -11.93 20.03 -12.21
C TRP A 135 -11.67 19.42 -10.83
N TYR A 136 -10.47 18.88 -10.60
CA TYR A 136 -10.09 18.32 -9.31
C TYR A 136 -9.79 19.40 -8.26
N MET A 137 -9.18 20.50 -8.69
CA MET A 137 -8.95 21.70 -7.87
C MET A 137 -10.27 22.35 -7.46
N ASP A 138 -11.24 22.43 -8.38
CA ASP A 138 -12.53 23.05 -8.17
C ASP A 138 -13.35 22.33 -7.07
N LEU A 139 -13.14 21.03 -6.86
CA LEU A 139 -13.71 20.29 -5.73
C LEU A 139 -13.24 20.82 -4.35
N ARG A 140 -12.20 21.62 -4.30
CA ARG A 140 -11.69 22.29 -3.09
C ARG A 140 -12.04 23.77 -3.09
N ARG A 141 -12.00 24.39 -4.27
CA ARG A 141 -12.26 25.82 -4.45
C ARG A 141 -13.70 26.20 -4.10
N PHE A 142 -14.65 25.38 -4.51
CA PHE A 142 -16.09 25.64 -4.31
C PHE A 142 -16.68 24.98 -3.06
N GLY A 143 -15.85 24.50 -2.21
CA GLY A 143 -16.21 23.85 -0.97
C GLY A 143 -15.93 22.36 -1.01
N GLY A 144 -15.49 21.83 0.12
CA GLY A 144 -15.13 20.43 0.28
C GLY A 144 -15.25 19.99 1.72
N CYS A 145 -15.00 18.73 1.96
CA CYS A 145 -14.92 18.15 3.30
C CYS A 145 -13.66 17.28 3.42
N LYS A 146 -13.27 16.98 4.63
CA LYS A 146 -12.27 15.95 4.90
C LYS A 146 -12.80 14.61 4.39
N HIS A 147 -12.04 13.97 3.53
CA HIS A 147 -12.39 12.67 2.97
C HIS A 147 -11.15 11.82 2.76
N ALA A 148 -11.35 10.52 2.70
CA ALA A 148 -10.32 9.54 2.46
C ALA A 148 -10.80 8.53 1.42
N GLY A 149 -9.87 7.78 0.85
CA GLY A 149 -10.17 6.69 -0.04
C GLY A 149 -9.09 5.63 0.03
N PHE A 150 -9.45 4.42 -0.31
CA PHE A 150 -8.51 3.31 -0.41
C PHE A 150 -8.82 2.46 -1.64
N GLY A 151 -7.81 1.73 -2.09
CA GLY A 151 -7.93 0.68 -3.09
C GLY A 151 -7.50 -0.65 -2.50
N LEU A 152 -8.26 -1.70 -2.77
CA LEU A 152 -7.88 -3.07 -2.50
C LEU A 152 -7.50 -3.73 -3.83
N GLY A 153 -6.27 -4.26 -3.93
CA GLY A 153 -5.83 -5.02 -5.09
C GLY A 153 -6.57 -6.34 -5.19
N PHE A 154 -7.60 -6.42 -6.06
CA PHE A 154 -8.48 -7.59 -6.13
C PHE A 154 -7.71 -8.86 -6.49
N ASP A 155 -6.78 -8.80 -7.42
CA ASP A 155 -5.98 -9.96 -7.83
C ASP A 155 -5.03 -10.40 -6.71
N ARG A 156 -4.39 -9.45 -6.02
CA ARG A 156 -3.61 -9.73 -4.80
C ARG A 156 -4.47 -10.37 -3.70
N PHE A 157 -5.70 -9.89 -3.54
CA PHE A 157 -6.65 -10.46 -2.59
C PHE A 157 -7.03 -11.90 -2.96
N LEU A 158 -7.25 -12.19 -4.23
CA LEU A 158 -7.49 -13.55 -4.70
C LEU A 158 -6.28 -14.46 -4.47
N MET A 159 -5.07 -14.01 -4.79
CA MET A 159 -3.84 -14.74 -4.47
C MET A 159 -3.75 -15.04 -2.98
N TYR A 160 -4.01 -14.05 -2.14
CA TYR A 160 -3.98 -14.19 -0.69
C TYR A 160 -4.98 -15.23 -0.17
N LEU A 161 -6.22 -15.20 -0.68
CA LEU A 161 -7.28 -16.13 -0.27
C LEU A 161 -7.02 -17.57 -0.76
N THR A 162 -6.52 -17.72 -1.97
CA THR A 162 -6.41 -19.03 -2.63
C THR A 162 -5.05 -19.71 -2.45
N GLY A 163 -4.01 -18.94 -2.06
CA GLY A 163 -2.64 -19.42 -2.00
C GLY A 163 -1.96 -19.50 -3.36
N MET A 164 -2.57 -18.98 -4.43
CA MET A 164 -1.96 -18.93 -5.76
C MET A 164 -0.73 -18.03 -5.76
N ALA A 165 0.40 -18.55 -6.23
CA ALA A 165 1.67 -17.84 -6.20
C ALA A 165 1.85 -16.83 -7.34
N ASN A 166 1.13 -16.99 -8.45
CA ASN A 166 1.27 -16.15 -9.62
C ASN A 166 -0.03 -15.39 -9.91
N ILE A 167 0.06 -14.08 -10.05
CA ILE A 167 -1.09 -13.21 -10.33
C ILE A 167 -1.82 -13.59 -11.63
N ARG A 168 -1.13 -14.15 -12.61
CA ARG A 168 -1.75 -14.61 -13.87
C ARG A 168 -2.75 -15.74 -13.67
N ASP A 169 -2.58 -16.51 -12.61
CA ASP A 169 -3.42 -17.68 -12.33
C ASP A 169 -4.73 -17.31 -11.64
N VAL A 170 -4.87 -16.06 -11.20
CA VAL A 170 -6.11 -15.53 -10.61
C VAL A 170 -6.92 -14.66 -11.57
N GLU A 171 -6.41 -14.44 -12.78
CA GLU A 171 -7.10 -13.68 -13.82
C GLU A 171 -7.62 -14.62 -14.91
N PRO A 172 -8.89 -14.49 -15.35
CA PRO A 172 -9.44 -15.29 -16.45
C PRO A 172 -8.73 -15.08 -17.79
N PHE A 173 -8.23 -13.85 -18.03
CA PHE A 173 -7.57 -13.44 -19.28
C PHE A 173 -6.34 -12.60 -18.99
N PRO A 174 -5.25 -13.21 -18.47
CA PRO A 174 -4.08 -12.46 -18.07
C PRO A 174 -3.36 -11.85 -19.28
N ARG A 175 -3.09 -10.56 -19.23
CA ARG A 175 -2.32 -9.82 -20.24
C ARG A 175 -0.89 -9.66 -19.77
N THR A 176 0.04 -10.11 -20.59
CA THR A 176 1.47 -10.00 -20.27
C THR A 176 2.26 -9.54 -21.50
N PRO A 177 3.49 -9.04 -21.34
CA PRO A 177 4.32 -8.71 -22.50
C PRO A 177 4.39 -9.89 -23.46
N ARG A 178 4.12 -9.62 -24.74
CA ARG A 178 4.07 -10.60 -25.85
C ARG A 178 2.94 -11.64 -25.76
N ASN A 179 1.99 -11.48 -24.85
CA ASN A 179 0.83 -12.34 -24.73
C ASN A 179 -0.45 -11.50 -24.58
N LEU A 180 -1.11 -11.26 -25.68
CA LEU A 180 -2.40 -10.59 -25.80
C LEU A 180 -3.24 -11.38 -26.81
N LYS A 181 -3.87 -12.46 -26.34
CA LYS A 181 -4.66 -13.34 -27.22
C LYS A 181 -6.15 -13.02 -27.23
N PHE A 182 -6.62 -12.22 -26.24
CA PHE A 182 -8.01 -11.84 -26.06
C PHE A 182 -8.14 -10.35 -25.71
#